data_7b907cc273f43d75662e36e8592ea7ff
#
_entry.id   7b907cc273f43d75662e36e8592ea7ff
#
_cell.length_a   1.000
_cell.length_b   1.000
_cell.length_c   1.000
_cell.angle_alpha   90.00
_cell.angle_beta   90.00
_cell.angle_gamma   90.00
#
_symmetry.space_group_name_H-M   'P 1'
#
loop_
_entity.id
_entity.type
_entity.pdbx_description
1 polymer ?
#
loop_
_entity_poly.entity_id
_entity_poly.type
_entity_poly.pdbx_seq_one_letter_code
_entity_poly.pdbx_strand_id
1 'polypeptide(L)'
;MRRSLFTLFLVLGLGAWALGAAEFWERKKFSEWTEKEVRKMLNDSPWARPVEIRVDAMGGARAGGGGGRRRGGGGGGGFDASAGSMGGADEGMGGGMGRGGGGMPMPEAVPTITVYVRWRTALPVKQALVRARFGDEAATSPDAAKFLSAQETHHIIEIAGVPMPMLRIKPDQLKAGAQLRIKDKPPIQAVDLKAGRDENRINLYLIFPRQQDGTPVIVLEDKEVEVLLKAGPLDIRRKFRLKDMIFEGKLEI
;
A
#
# COMPACT_ATOMS: atom_id res chain seq x y z
N MET A 1 65.46 31.87 1.54
CA MET A 1 64.10 32.31 1.89
C MET A 1 63.13 31.92 0.78
N ARG A 2 62.69 30.68 0.80
CA ARG A 2 61.75 30.10 -0.20
C ARG A 2 61.08 28.91 0.48
N ARG A 3 60.11 29.13 1.35
CA ARG A 3 59.26 28.09 1.94
C ARG A 3 58.09 28.82 2.60
N SER A 4 56.98 29.05 1.93
CA SER A 4 55.66 29.33 2.51
C SER A 4 54.66 29.77 1.44
N LEU A 5 54.42 28.98 0.40
CA LEU A 5 53.38 29.26 -0.61
C LEU A 5 52.62 28.01 -1.04
N PHE A 6 52.74 26.89 -0.30
CA PHE A 6 52.10 25.60 -0.69
C PHE A 6 51.00 25.14 0.28
N THR A 7 50.60 25.94 1.24
CA THR A 7 49.59 25.48 2.26
C THR A 7 48.21 26.16 2.16
N LEU A 8 47.93 26.89 1.05
CA LEU A 8 46.65 27.61 0.92
C LEU A 8 45.68 27.01 -0.12
N PHE A 9 45.96 25.83 -0.67
CA PHE A 9 45.09 25.21 -1.70
C PHE A 9 44.38 23.93 -1.27
N LEU A 10 44.41 23.53 0.02
CA LEU A 10 43.85 22.26 0.47
C LEU A 10 42.58 22.38 1.34
N VAL A 11 41.91 23.52 1.38
CA VAL A 11 40.68 23.69 2.22
C VAL A 11 39.43 24.00 1.39
N LEU A 12 39.52 24.05 0.07
CA LEU A 12 38.36 24.37 -0.81
C LEU A 12 37.72 23.13 -1.46
N GLY A 13 37.99 21.92 -0.96
CA GLY A 13 37.57 20.64 -1.60
C GLY A 13 36.50 19.83 -0.87
N LEU A 14 35.90 20.29 0.23
CA LEU A 14 34.98 19.45 1.04
C LEU A 14 33.58 20.06 1.21
N GLY A 15 33.12 20.87 0.27
CA GLY A 15 31.79 21.47 0.26
C GLY A 15 30.82 20.96 -0.78
N ALA A 16 31.11 19.87 -1.49
CA ALA A 16 30.12 19.21 -2.36
C ALA A 16 29.23 18.27 -1.55
N TRP A 17 28.54 18.80 -0.56
CA TRP A 17 27.39 18.11 0.03
C TRP A 17 26.35 17.97 -1.05
N ALA A 18 25.93 16.74 -1.30
CA ALA A 18 24.87 16.39 -2.21
C ALA A 18 23.72 17.38 -2.10
N LEU A 19 23.61 18.30 -3.04
CA LEU A 19 22.38 19.00 -3.36
C LEU A 19 21.45 17.94 -3.92
N GLY A 20 20.87 17.13 -3.03
CA GLY A 20 19.71 16.34 -3.35
C GLY A 20 18.75 17.31 -3.99
N ALA A 21 18.38 17.06 -5.27
CA ALA A 21 17.50 17.97 -5.97
C ALA A 21 16.26 18.17 -5.10
N ALA A 22 16.09 19.39 -4.59
CA ALA A 22 14.95 19.73 -3.73
C ALA A 22 13.67 19.26 -4.41
N GLU A 23 12.82 18.61 -3.67
CA GLU A 23 11.58 18.04 -4.21
C GLU A 23 10.65 19.17 -4.69
N PHE A 24 9.71 18.85 -5.59
CA PHE A 24 8.87 19.88 -6.22
C PHE A 24 8.02 20.65 -5.20
N TRP A 25 7.59 20.00 -4.10
CA TRP A 25 6.80 20.64 -3.03
C TRP A 25 7.59 21.66 -2.19
N GLU A 26 8.92 21.68 -2.27
CA GLU A 26 9.78 22.68 -1.63
C GLU A 26 10.04 23.88 -2.55
N ARG A 27 9.89 23.70 -3.88
CA ARG A 27 10.25 24.69 -4.90
C ARG A 27 9.08 25.40 -5.53
N LYS A 28 7.89 24.79 -5.52
CA LYS A 28 6.71 25.29 -6.22
C LYS A 28 5.55 25.46 -5.26
N LYS A 29 4.76 26.48 -5.49
CA LYS A 29 3.45 26.63 -4.83
C LYS A 29 2.53 25.47 -5.26
N PHE A 30 1.69 25.00 -4.36
CA PHE A 30 0.79 23.87 -4.63
C PHE A 30 -0.19 24.15 -5.80
N SER A 31 -0.53 25.41 -6.03
CA SER A 31 -1.35 25.84 -7.17
C SER A 31 -0.68 25.61 -8.53
N GLU A 32 0.63 25.50 -8.56
CA GLU A 32 1.43 25.26 -9.76
C GLU A 32 1.77 23.77 -9.97
N TRP A 33 1.32 22.90 -9.06
CA TRP A 33 1.60 21.48 -9.19
C TRP A 33 0.84 20.87 -10.37
N THR A 34 1.56 20.16 -11.21
CA THR A 34 1.01 19.39 -12.31
C THR A 34 0.26 18.16 -11.79
N GLU A 35 -0.60 17.58 -12.59
CA GLU A 35 -1.29 16.32 -12.23
C GLU A 35 -0.31 15.19 -11.85
N LYS A 36 0.86 15.12 -12.51
CA LYS A 36 1.88 14.13 -12.18
C LYS A 36 2.47 14.37 -10.80
N GLU A 37 2.74 15.62 -10.44
CA GLU A 37 3.25 16.03 -9.12
C GLU A 37 2.20 15.78 -8.03
N VAL A 38 0.93 16.11 -8.30
CA VAL A 38 -0.19 15.80 -7.41
C VAL A 38 -0.30 14.29 -7.17
N ARG A 39 -0.26 13.48 -8.24
CA ARG A 39 -0.27 12.02 -8.11
C ARG A 39 0.94 11.51 -7.33
N LYS A 40 2.14 12.07 -7.55
CA LYS A 40 3.34 11.71 -6.78
C LYS A 40 3.13 12.02 -5.30
N MET A 41 2.63 13.22 -4.96
CA MET A 41 2.36 13.60 -3.58
C MET A 41 1.37 12.64 -2.90
N LEU A 42 0.30 12.24 -3.59
CA LEU A 42 -0.76 11.41 -3.04
C LEU A 42 -0.44 9.91 -3.02
N ASN A 43 0.57 9.44 -3.77
CA ASN A 43 0.82 8.01 -3.94
C ASN A 43 2.22 7.57 -3.54
N ASP A 44 3.23 8.44 -3.71
CA ASP A 44 4.62 8.12 -3.40
C ASP A 44 5.40 9.38 -2.99
N SER A 45 5.20 9.77 -1.75
CA SER A 45 5.86 10.91 -1.10
C SER A 45 6.19 10.54 0.35
N PRO A 46 6.90 11.37 1.12
CA PRO A 46 7.10 11.14 2.54
C PRO A 46 5.81 10.89 3.32
N TRP A 47 4.69 11.49 2.90
CA TRP A 47 3.37 11.42 3.54
C TRP A 47 2.42 10.40 2.93
N ALA A 48 2.78 9.79 1.80
CA ALA A 48 1.93 8.83 1.09
C ALA A 48 2.77 7.68 0.52
N ARG A 49 2.38 6.45 0.80
CA ARG A 49 3.13 5.27 0.38
C ARG A 49 2.22 4.17 -0.15
N PRO A 50 2.64 3.49 -1.24
CA PRO A 50 1.92 2.31 -1.72
C PRO A 50 2.13 1.12 -0.80
N VAL A 51 1.11 0.27 -0.71
CA VAL A 51 1.14 -1.04 -0.07
C VAL A 51 0.43 -2.04 -0.98
N GLU A 52 1.07 -3.16 -1.24
CA GLU A 52 0.47 -4.26 -1.99
C GLU A 52 -0.29 -5.19 -1.07
N ILE A 53 -1.54 -5.47 -1.40
CA ILE A 53 -2.41 -6.41 -0.69
C ILE A 53 -2.65 -7.61 -1.59
N ARG A 54 -2.48 -8.82 -1.06
CA ARG A 54 -2.76 -10.06 -1.77
C ARG A 54 -4.25 -10.30 -1.89
N VAL A 55 -4.69 -10.72 -3.06
CA VAL A 55 -6.12 -10.96 -3.36
C VAL A 55 -6.59 -12.36 -2.89
N ASP A 56 -5.68 -13.30 -2.71
CA ASP A 56 -5.98 -14.63 -2.16
C ASP A 56 -6.58 -14.55 -0.75
N ALA A 57 -6.16 -13.54 0.00
CA ALA A 57 -6.75 -13.26 1.31
C ALA A 57 -8.22 -12.78 1.22
N MET A 58 -8.70 -12.38 0.03
CA MET A 58 -10.03 -11.80 -0.17
C MET A 58 -11.15 -12.82 -0.39
N GLY A 59 -10.80 -14.02 -0.78
CA GLY A 59 -11.78 -15.04 -1.18
C GLY A 59 -11.45 -16.40 -0.60
N GLY A 60 -11.45 -16.55 0.70
CA GLY A 60 -11.34 -17.84 1.37
C GLY A 60 -12.52 -18.79 1.15
N ALA A 61 -13.08 -18.80 -0.06
CA ALA A 61 -13.99 -19.82 -0.55
C ALA A 61 -13.43 -20.42 -1.83
N ARG A 62 -12.17 -20.85 -1.82
CA ARG A 62 -11.84 -21.97 -2.68
C ARG A 62 -12.61 -23.15 -2.11
N ALA A 63 -13.71 -23.48 -2.81
CA ALA A 63 -14.35 -24.76 -2.71
C ALA A 63 -13.24 -25.81 -2.59
N GLY A 64 -13.12 -26.39 -1.42
CA GLY A 64 -12.31 -27.58 -1.24
C GLY A 64 -12.81 -28.59 -2.24
N GLY A 65 -12.07 -28.72 -3.34
CA GLY A 65 -12.22 -29.85 -4.24
C GLY A 65 -12.00 -31.07 -3.40
N GLY A 66 -13.11 -31.61 -2.89
CA GLY A 66 -13.16 -32.84 -2.13
C GLY A 66 -12.65 -33.95 -3.01
N GLY A 67 -11.39 -34.29 -2.83
CA GLY A 67 -10.86 -35.58 -3.23
C GLY A 67 -11.56 -36.65 -2.40
N GLY A 68 -12.79 -36.97 -2.78
CA GLY A 68 -13.53 -38.10 -2.25
C GLY A 68 -12.78 -39.38 -2.58
N ARG A 69 -11.99 -39.86 -1.65
CA ARG A 69 -11.58 -41.25 -1.59
C ARG A 69 -12.85 -42.10 -1.44
N ARG A 70 -13.46 -42.47 -2.57
CA ARG A 70 -14.40 -43.59 -2.61
C ARG A 70 -13.61 -44.86 -2.49
N ARG A 71 -13.46 -45.33 -1.27
CA ARG A 71 -13.22 -46.70 -0.91
C ARG A 71 -14.58 -47.38 -1.05
N GLY A 72 -14.82 -48.03 -2.18
CA GLY A 72 -16.00 -48.83 -2.41
C GLY A 72 -15.56 -50.23 -2.75
N GLY A 73 -15.86 -51.13 -1.86
CA GLY A 73 -15.67 -52.56 -2.06
C GLY A 73 -16.83 -53.17 -2.84
N GLY A 74 -16.51 -54.26 -3.51
CA GLY A 74 -17.33 -55.48 -3.55
C GLY A 74 -18.42 -55.57 -4.58
N GLY A 75 -18.32 -56.61 -5.38
CA GLY A 75 -19.46 -57.44 -5.72
C GLY A 75 -19.89 -57.49 -7.19
N GLY A 76 -19.45 -58.52 -7.94
CA GLY A 76 -20.33 -59.59 -8.39
C GLY A 76 -21.01 -59.45 -9.74
N GLY A 77 -20.77 -60.39 -10.63
CA GLY A 77 -21.66 -60.84 -11.67
C GLY A 77 -21.58 -60.07 -13.00
N GLY A 78 -21.19 -60.60 -14.14
CA GLY A 78 -21.52 -61.85 -14.71
C GLY A 78 -22.12 -61.58 -16.09
N PHE A 79 -21.69 -62.39 -17.09
CA PHE A 79 -22.31 -62.59 -18.41
C PHE A 79 -22.11 -61.55 -19.48
N ASP A 80 -21.61 -61.78 -20.55
CA ASP A 80 -21.46 -62.82 -21.57
C ASP A 80 -21.74 -62.22 -22.94
N ALA A 81 -21.00 -62.73 -23.87
CA ALA A 81 -21.31 -62.95 -25.27
C ALA A 81 -21.24 -61.81 -26.28
N SER A 82 -20.29 -62.00 -27.05
CA SER A 82 -20.27 -62.32 -28.49
C SER A 82 -20.12 -61.21 -29.51
N ALA A 83 -19.10 -61.49 -30.24
CA ALA A 83 -19.04 -61.63 -31.69
C ALA A 83 -18.74 -60.38 -32.53
N GLY A 84 -17.70 -60.53 -33.28
CA GLY A 84 -17.68 -60.14 -34.67
C GLY A 84 -16.66 -59.07 -35.03
N SER A 85 -15.55 -59.46 -35.44
CA SER A 85 -15.10 -59.66 -36.83
C SER A 85 -14.26 -58.59 -37.43
N MET A 86 -13.06 -58.95 -37.75
CA MET A 86 -12.24 -58.63 -38.92
C MET A 86 -11.80 -57.24 -39.24
N GLY A 87 -10.50 -57.02 -39.25
CA GLY A 87 -9.75 -56.83 -40.50
C GLY A 87 -8.96 -55.57 -40.54
N GLY A 88 -7.65 -55.71 -40.75
CA GLY A 88 -6.84 -54.63 -41.30
C GLY A 88 -5.51 -54.46 -40.62
N ALA A 89 -4.55 -55.17 -41.12
CA ALA A 89 -3.13 -54.90 -40.91
C ALA A 89 -2.75 -53.57 -41.57
N ASP A 90 -2.00 -52.76 -40.94
CA ASP A 90 -0.90 -52.10 -41.63
C ASP A 90 0.19 -51.66 -40.63
N GLU A 91 1.38 -51.89 -41.06
CA GLU A 91 2.62 -51.70 -40.34
C GLU A 91 3.00 -50.21 -40.32
N GLY A 92 3.37 -49.70 -39.16
CA GLY A 92 3.95 -48.35 -39.02
C GLY A 92 4.85 -48.29 -37.80
N MET A 93 6.11 -48.68 -37.98
CA MET A 93 7.19 -48.36 -37.04
C MET A 93 7.30 -46.86 -36.85
N GLY A 94 7.22 -46.40 -35.63
CA GLY A 94 7.50 -45.03 -35.27
C GLY A 94 7.75 -44.86 -33.77
N GLY A 95 8.97 -45.20 -33.33
CA GLY A 95 9.43 -44.93 -31.97
C GLY A 95 9.44 -43.43 -31.68
N GLY A 96 8.53 -42.99 -30.84
CA GLY A 96 8.54 -41.68 -30.22
C GLY A 96 8.63 -41.81 -28.71
N MET A 97 9.85 -41.84 -28.18
CA MET A 97 10.09 -41.59 -26.76
C MET A 97 9.60 -40.21 -26.42
N GLY A 98 8.35 -40.06 -26.10
CA GLY A 98 7.78 -38.87 -25.46
C GLY A 98 8.35 -38.75 -24.05
N ARG A 99 9.45 -38.06 -23.93
CA ARG A 99 10.00 -37.57 -22.68
C ARG A 99 8.91 -36.70 -22.04
N GLY A 100 8.21 -37.25 -21.08
CA GLY A 100 7.31 -36.52 -20.21
C GLY A 100 8.11 -35.47 -19.44
N GLY A 101 8.22 -34.29 -20.02
CA GLY A 101 8.68 -33.12 -19.33
C GLY A 101 7.65 -32.79 -18.26
N GLY A 102 7.89 -33.28 -17.04
CA GLY A 102 7.19 -32.77 -15.85
C GLY A 102 7.58 -31.32 -15.67
N GLY A 103 6.87 -30.44 -16.36
CA GLY A 103 6.92 -29.02 -16.08
C GLY A 103 6.50 -28.85 -14.63
N MET A 104 7.44 -28.49 -13.76
CA MET A 104 7.08 -28.06 -12.42
C MET A 104 6.04 -26.94 -12.59
N PRO A 105 4.88 -27.05 -11.92
CA PRO A 105 3.92 -25.97 -11.99
C PRO A 105 4.62 -24.71 -11.48
N MET A 106 4.81 -23.74 -12.37
CA MET A 106 5.25 -22.41 -11.99
C MET A 106 4.27 -21.92 -10.92
N PRO A 107 4.75 -21.42 -9.79
CA PRO A 107 3.86 -20.88 -8.78
C PRO A 107 3.01 -19.78 -9.44
N GLU A 108 1.71 -20.01 -9.50
CA GLU A 108 0.75 -19.02 -10.00
C GLU A 108 0.95 -17.73 -9.21
N ALA A 109 1.32 -16.65 -9.90
CA ALA A 109 1.51 -15.36 -9.27
C ALA A 109 0.19 -14.93 -8.61
N VAL A 110 0.18 -14.85 -7.29
CA VAL A 110 -0.99 -14.40 -6.54
C VAL A 110 -1.27 -12.95 -6.93
N PRO A 111 -2.45 -12.62 -7.47
CA PRO A 111 -2.77 -11.26 -7.86
C PRO A 111 -2.73 -10.33 -6.64
N THR A 112 -2.07 -9.20 -6.80
CA THR A 112 -1.96 -8.15 -5.78
C THR A 112 -2.73 -6.90 -6.20
N ILE A 113 -3.17 -6.12 -5.23
CA ILE A 113 -3.81 -4.83 -5.43
C ILE A 113 -3.02 -3.80 -4.64
N THR A 114 -2.71 -2.68 -5.28
CA THR A 114 -2.05 -1.55 -4.60
C THR A 114 -3.09 -0.65 -3.94
N VAL A 115 -2.92 -0.40 -2.67
CA VAL A 115 -3.59 0.64 -1.89
C VAL A 115 -2.56 1.68 -1.45
N TYR A 116 -3.03 2.88 -1.11
CA TYR A 116 -2.14 3.95 -0.69
C TYR A 116 -2.46 4.36 0.75
N VAL A 117 -1.43 4.35 1.60
CA VAL A 117 -1.52 4.84 2.98
C VAL A 117 -1.04 6.28 3.00
N ARG A 118 -1.89 7.23 3.42
CA ARG A 118 -1.64 8.68 3.35
C ARG A 118 -1.87 9.36 4.69
N TRP A 119 -1.00 10.27 5.07
CA TRP A 119 -1.22 11.23 6.16
C TRP A 119 -2.10 12.37 5.68
N ARG A 120 -3.43 12.18 5.73
CA ARG A 120 -4.41 13.10 5.15
C ARG A 120 -4.39 14.48 5.81
N THR A 121 -4.01 14.55 7.08
CA THR A 121 -3.91 15.80 7.86
C THR A 121 -2.65 16.60 7.58
N ALA A 122 -1.63 16.01 6.95
CA ALA A 122 -0.42 16.73 6.57
C ALA A 122 -0.70 17.80 5.51
N LEU A 123 -0.19 19.01 5.70
CA LEU A 123 -0.44 20.15 4.80
C LEU A 123 -0.11 19.83 3.33
N PRO A 124 1.03 19.20 2.97
CA PRO A 124 1.32 18.87 1.57
C PRO A 124 0.28 17.93 0.93
N VAL A 125 -0.26 16.99 1.71
CA VAL A 125 -1.34 16.10 1.24
C VAL A 125 -2.65 16.87 1.08
N LYS A 126 -3.00 17.75 2.03
CA LYS A 126 -4.17 18.64 1.91
C LYS A 126 -4.07 19.52 0.67
N GLN A 127 -2.90 20.10 0.40
CA GLN A 127 -2.63 20.90 -0.79
C GLN A 127 -2.81 20.08 -2.09
N ALA A 128 -2.29 18.85 -2.12
CA ALA A 128 -2.47 17.96 -3.27
C ALA A 128 -3.93 17.59 -3.51
N LEU A 129 -4.70 17.30 -2.44
CA LEU A 129 -6.13 17.03 -2.52
C LEU A 129 -6.93 18.23 -3.05
N VAL A 130 -6.58 19.44 -2.58
CA VAL A 130 -7.17 20.69 -3.08
C VAL A 130 -6.84 20.89 -4.55
N ARG A 131 -5.58 20.71 -4.95
CA ARG A 131 -5.17 20.86 -6.35
C ARG A 131 -5.85 19.82 -7.26
N ALA A 132 -5.99 18.59 -6.80
CA ALA A 132 -6.70 17.54 -7.53
C ALA A 132 -8.20 17.86 -7.73
N ARG A 133 -8.84 18.50 -6.72
CA ARG A 133 -10.27 18.76 -6.74
C ARG A 133 -10.63 20.04 -7.48
N PHE A 134 -9.88 21.11 -7.26
CA PHE A 134 -10.22 22.47 -7.74
C PHE A 134 -9.40 22.88 -8.97
N GLY A 135 -8.40 22.08 -9.38
CA GLY A 135 -7.58 22.43 -10.53
C GLY A 135 -6.93 23.80 -10.37
N ASP A 136 -7.10 24.67 -11.37
CA ASP A 136 -6.51 26.02 -11.38
C ASP A 136 -7.16 26.97 -10.37
N GLU A 137 -8.39 26.66 -9.91
CA GLU A 137 -9.07 27.44 -8.87
C GLU A 137 -8.61 27.10 -7.44
N ALA A 138 -7.66 26.17 -7.29
CA ALA A 138 -7.16 25.72 -6.00
C ALA A 138 -6.65 26.83 -5.08
N ALA A 139 -6.08 27.92 -5.66
CA ALA A 139 -5.56 29.07 -4.92
C ALA A 139 -6.63 30.10 -4.55
N THR A 140 -7.75 30.13 -5.27
CA THR A 140 -8.77 31.20 -5.15
C THR A 140 -10.08 30.71 -4.54
N SER A 141 -10.33 29.42 -4.50
CA SER A 141 -11.55 28.82 -3.94
C SER A 141 -11.65 29.06 -2.43
N PRO A 142 -12.73 29.64 -1.91
CA PRO A 142 -12.97 29.79 -0.49
C PRO A 142 -13.03 28.45 0.25
N ASP A 143 -13.60 27.42 -0.38
CA ASP A 143 -13.68 26.07 0.19
C ASP A 143 -12.30 25.43 0.31
N ALA A 144 -11.43 25.66 -0.69
CA ALA A 144 -10.03 25.24 -0.64
C ALA A 144 -9.30 25.91 0.53
N ALA A 145 -9.44 27.23 0.67
CA ALA A 145 -8.83 27.99 1.75
C ALA A 145 -9.32 27.52 3.14
N LYS A 146 -10.63 27.31 3.29
CA LYS A 146 -11.22 26.76 4.51
C LYS A 146 -10.67 25.37 4.84
N PHE A 147 -10.56 24.48 3.86
CA PHE A 147 -10.02 23.15 4.08
C PHE A 147 -8.54 23.17 4.46
N LEU A 148 -7.73 24.02 3.82
CA LEU A 148 -6.30 24.14 4.15
C LEU A 148 -6.05 24.75 5.52
N SER A 149 -6.85 25.75 5.92
CA SER A 149 -6.70 26.44 7.22
C SER A 149 -7.32 25.69 8.39
N ALA A 150 -8.08 24.62 8.15
CA ALA A 150 -8.71 23.84 9.21
C ALA A 150 -7.65 23.26 10.16
N GLN A 151 -7.79 23.57 11.45
CA GLN A 151 -6.94 22.98 12.49
C GLN A 151 -7.40 21.55 12.77
N GLU A 152 -6.50 20.63 12.64
CA GLU A 152 -6.77 19.22 12.85
C GLU A 152 -6.54 18.84 14.32
N THR A 153 -7.56 18.31 14.96
CA THR A 153 -7.48 17.82 16.35
C THR A 153 -7.02 16.36 16.43
N HIS A 154 -7.00 15.67 15.29
CA HIS A 154 -6.64 14.26 15.16
C HIS A 154 -5.65 14.07 14.02
N HIS A 155 -4.88 12.98 14.06
CA HIS A 155 -4.20 12.46 12.89
C HIS A 155 -5.19 11.61 12.09
N ILE A 156 -5.35 11.90 10.82
CA ILE A 156 -6.21 11.11 9.92
C ILE A 156 -5.31 10.40 8.91
N ILE A 157 -5.30 9.07 9.01
CA ILE A 157 -4.62 8.21 8.04
C ILE A 157 -5.66 7.68 7.05
N GLU A 158 -5.49 8.02 5.79
CA GLU A 158 -6.31 7.50 4.71
C GLU A 158 -5.66 6.24 4.12
N ILE A 159 -6.45 5.17 3.99
CA ILE A 159 -6.11 4.01 3.17
C ILE A 159 -6.98 4.08 1.93
N ALA A 160 -6.39 4.57 0.83
CA ALA A 160 -7.10 4.81 -0.41
C ALA A 160 -7.04 3.60 -1.34
N GLY A 161 -8.15 3.35 -2.03
CA GLY A 161 -8.22 2.34 -3.07
C GLY A 161 -8.51 0.93 -2.60
N VAL A 162 -9.09 0.75 -1.41
CA VAL A 162 -9.50 -0.57 -0.90
C VAL A 162 -10.65 -1.12 -1.73
N PRO A 163 -10.56 -2.35 -2.26
CA PRO A 163 -11.65 -2.95 -3.02
C PRO A 163 -12.90 -3.18 -2.19
N MET A 164 -14.07 -2.94 -2.78
CA MET A 164 -15.37 -3.15 -2.14
C MET A 164 -15.54 -4.52 -1.46
N PRO A 165 -15.11 -5.66 -2.06
CA PRO A 165 -15.28 -6.97 -1.41
C PRO A 165 -14.54 -7.11 -0.08
N MET A 166 -13.49 -6.30 0.17
CA MET A 166 -12.76 -6.30 1.45
C MET A 166 -13.55 -5.69 2.61
N LEU A 167 -14.63 -4.98 2.34
CA LEU A 167 -15.46 -4.34 3.37
C LEU A 167 -16.53 -5.24 3.98
N ARG A 168 -16.48 -6.53 3.78
CA ARG A 168 -17.30 -7.48 4.57
C ARG A 168 -16.89 -7.53 6.04
N ILE A 169 -15.80 -6.82 6.38
CA ILE A 169 -15.31 -6.70 7.76
C ILE A 169 -16.16 -5.65 8.49
N LYS A 170 -16.60 -5.97 9.69
CA LYS A 170 -17.37 -5.04 10.51
C LYS A 170 -16.53 -3.79 10.85
N PRO A 171 -17.11 -2.56 10.85
CA PRO A 171 -16.37 -1.33 11.18
C PRO A 171 -15.63 -1.40 12.52
N ASP A 172 -16.23 -2.02 13.54
CA ASP A 172 -15.59 -2.19 14.86
C ASP A 172 -14.33 -3.06 14.80
N GLN A 173 -14.30 -4.08 13.94
CA GLN A 173 -13.12 -4.93 13.75
C GLN A 173 -12.01 -4.16 13.00
N LEU A 174 -12.38 -3.35 12.01
CA LEU A 174 -11.44 -2.46 11.32
C LEU A 174 -10.83 -1.46 12.30
N LYS A 175 -11.66 -0.81 13.11
CA LYS A 175 -11.23 0.16 14.12
C LYS A 175 -10.29 -0.50 15.15
N ALA A 176 -10.68 -1.64 15.71
CA ALA A 176 -9.88 -2.36 16.69
C ALA A 176 -8.53 -2.86 16.13
N GLY A 177 -8.47 -3.12 14.81
CA GLY A 177 -7.25 -3.51 14.11
C GLY A 177 -6.35 -2.36 13.69
N ALA A 178 -6.81 -1.10 13.86
CA ALA A 178 -6.08 0.10 13.42
C ALA A 178 -5.22 0.68 14.54
N GLN A 179 -3.92 0.75 14.32
CA GLN A 179 -2.93 1.21 15.32
C GLN A 179 -1.85 2.06 14.66
N LEU A 180 -1.34 3.05 15.40
CA LEU A 180 -0.03 3.63 15.14
C LEU A 180 0.96 3.04 16.15
N ARG A 181 2.11 2.60 15.66
CA ARG A 181 3.18 2.02 16.47
C ARG A 181 4.42 2.87 16.38
N ILE A 182 4.97 3.18 17.53
CA ILE A 182 6.23 3.89 17.70
C ILE A 182 7.11 3.00 18.55
N LYS A 183 8.39 2.94 18.20
CA LYS A 183 9.34 2.15 18.98
C LYS A 183 9.34 2.62 20.43
N ASP A 184 9.38 1.68 21.36
CA ASP A 184 9.45 1.89 22.80
C ASP A 184 8.27 2.68 23.42
N LYS A 185 7.15 2.83 22.66
CA LYS A 185 5.90 3.43 23.15
C LYS A 185 4.72 2.44 23.03
N PRO A 186 3.69 2.58 23.87
CA PRO A 186 2.45 1.82 23.72
C PRO A 186 1.81 2.10 22.35
N PRO A 187 1.17 1.11 21.71
CA PRO A 187 0.43 1.34 20.49
C PRO A 187 -0.71 2.35 20.68
N ILE A 188 -0.83 3.29 19.76
CA ILE A 188 -1.92 4.28 19.75
C ILE A 188 -3.07 3.66 18.95
N GLN A 189 -4.22 3.47 19.59
CA GLN A 189 -5.42 2.91 18.95
C GLN A 189 -6.18 3.99 18.18
N ALA A 190 -6.81 3.60 17.07
CA ALA A 190 -7.76 4.48 16.40
C ALA A 190 -8.97 4.77 17.31
N VAL A 191 -9.31 6.05 17.47
CA VAL A 191 -10.50 6.48 18.23
C VAL A 191 -11.76 6.43 17.39
N ASP A 192 -11.65 6.56 16.07
CA ASP A 192 -12.77 6.47 15.14
C ASP A 192 -12.28 5.93 13.77
N LEU A 193 -13.26 5.47 12.97
CA LEU A 193 -13.04 5.01 11.60
C LEU A 193 -14.21 5.46 10.74
N LYS A 194 -13.89 6.08 9.60
CA LYS A 194 -14.88 6.46 8.59
C LYS A 194 -14.53 5.80 7.26
N ALA A 195 -15.54 5.59 6.42
CA ALA A 195 -15.36 5.10 5.08
C ALA A 195 -15.99 6.06 4.08
N GLY A 196 -15.27 6.36 3.02
CA GLY A 196 -15.75 7.10 1.87
C GLY A 196 -15.75 6.22 0.63
N ARG A 197 -16.76 6.34 -0.21
CA ARG A 197 -16.84 5.61 -1.47
C ARG A 197 -16.24 6.47 -2.60
N ASP A 198 -15.44 5.83 -3.44
CA ASP A 198 -14.84 6.42 -4.63
C ASP A 198 -14.99 5.40 -5.77
N GLU A 199 -16.02 5.58 -6.62
CA GLU A 199 -16.43 4.63 -7.65
C GLU A 199 -16.59 3.19 -7.11
N ASN A 200 -15.73 2.26 -7.57
CA ASN A 200 -15.70 0.85 -7.15
C ASN A 200 -14.71 0.56 -6.02
N ARG A 201 -14.15 1.61 -5.43
CA ARG A 201 -13.16 1.51 -4.34
C ARG A 201 -13.65 2.27 -3.13
N ILE A 202 -12.98 2.03 -2.02
CA ILE A 202 -13.29 2.68 -0.76
C ILE A 202 -12.02 3.27 -0.20
N ASN A 203 -12.16 4.44 0.40
CA ASN A 203 -11.15 5.08 1.20
C ASN A 203 -11.55 4.92 2.66
N LEU A 204 -10.68 4.29 3.46
CA LEU A 204 -10.84 4.18 4.90
C LEU A 204 -10.07 5.33 5.55
N TYR A 205 -10.70 6.01 6.49
CA TYR A 205 -10.12 7.08 7.28
C TYR A 205 -9.98 6.62 8.71
N LEU A 206 -8.76 6.32 9.12
CA LEU A 206 -8.41 5.92 10.47
C LEU A 206 -8.09 7.19 11.26
N ILE A 207 -8.79 7.41 12.35
CA ILE A 207 -8.70 8.65 13.14
C ILE A 207 -7.99 8.34 14.45
N PHE A 208 -6.87 9.01 14.70
CA PHE A 208 -6.04 8.82 15.88
C PHE A 208 -5.92 10.12 16.67
N PRO A 209 -5.79 10.08 18.00
CA PRO A 209 -5.57 11.29 18.79
C PRO A 209 -4.24 11.94 18.43
N ARG A 210 -4.19 13.27 18.37
CA ARG A 210 -2.92 14.04 18.25
C ARG A 210 -2.23 14.20 19.59
N GLN A 211 -3.00 14.22 20.66
CA GLN A 211 -2.51 14.42 22.02
C GLN A 211 -3.14 13.39 22.95
N GLN A 212 -2.40 13.02 23.97
CA GLN A 212 -2.88 12.27 25.11
C GLN A 212 -2.41 13.01 26.36
N ASP A 213 -3.35 13.36 27.24
CA ASP A 213 -3.09 14.14 28.45
C ASP A 213 -2.32 15.45 28.18
N GLY A 214 -2.69 16.14 27.08
CA GLY A 214 -2.07 17.39 26.65
C GLY A 214 -0.71 17.25 25.98
N THR A 215 -0.17 16.02 25.89
CA THR A 215 1.14 15.76 25.28
C THR A 215 0.97 15.20 23.85
N PRO A 216 1.73 15.67 22.83
CA PRO A 216 1.71 15.10 21.51
C PRO A 216 2.07 13.60 21.53
N VAL A 217 1.28 12.77 20.87
CA VAL A 217 1.52 11.32 20.82
C VAL A 217 2.67 10.95 19.88
N ILE A 218 2.95 11.79 18.89
CA ILE A 218 4.04 11.63 17.92
C ILE A 218 4.88 12.91 17.94
N VAL A 219 6.18 12.75 18.07
CA VAL A 219 7.18 13.84 18.03
C VAL A 219 8.33 13.46 17.09
N LEU A 220 9.12 14.43 16.64
CA LEU A 220 10.21 14.20 15.68
C LEU A 220 11.27 13.22 16.21
N GLU A 221 11.49 13.22 17.52
CA GLU A 221 12.43 12.34 18.24
C GLU A 221 12.06 10.85 18.12
N ASP A 222 10.81 10.54 17.82
CA ASP A 222 10.33 9.17 17.60
C ASP A 222 10.93 8.52 16.35
N LYS A 223 11.49 9.31 15.45
CA LYS A 223 12.18 8.92 14.20
C LYS A 223 11.28 8.23 13.18
N GLU A 224 10.47 7.25 13.58
CA GLU A 224 9.64 6.44 12.70
C GLU A 224 8.29 6.11 13.37
N VAL A 225 7.23 6.14 12.58
CA VAL A 225 5.91 5.66 12.98
C VAL A 225 5.42 4.61 11.98
N GLU A 226 4.90 3.50 12.48
CA GLU A 226 4.28 2.46 11.68
C GLU A 226 2.75 2.57 11.75
N VAL A 227 2.12 2.68 10.59
CA VAL A 227 0.66 2.53 10.45
C VAL A 227 0.37 1.05 10.28
N LEU A 228 -0.51 0.50 11.10
CA LEU A 228 -0.99 -0.86 11.06
C LEU A 228 -2.51 -0.88 10.96
N LEU A 229 -3.04 -1.63 9.98
CA LEU A 229 -4.44 -2.05 9.96
C LEU A 229 -4.47 -3.56 9.75
N LYS A 230 -4.86 -4.31 10.79
CA LYS A 230 -5.01 -5.76 10.73
C LYS A 230 -6.44 -6.16 11.10
N ALA A 231 -7.23 -6.54 10.10
CA ALA A 231 -8.61 -6.94 10.29
C ALA A 231 -9.01 -7.97 9.22
N GLY A 232 -9.34 -9.19 9.62
CA GLY A 232 -9.64 -10.27 8.69
C GLY A 232 -8.52 -10.46 7.65
N PRO A 233 -8.85 -10.39 6.34
CA PRO A 233 -7.86 -10.51 5.27
C PRO A 233 -7.01 -9.27 5.07
N LEU A 234 -7.34 -8.14 5.69
CA LEU A 234 -6.54 -6.93 5.59
C LEU A 234 -5.36 -7.00 6.56
N ASP A 235 -4.15 -6.99 6.03
CA ASP A 235 -2.91 -6.79 6.79
C ASP A 235 -2.10 -5.70 6.07
N ILE A 236 -2.31 -4.46 6.47
CA ILE A 236 -1.66 -3.29 5.91
C ILE A 236 -0.68 -2.77 6.94
N ARG A 237 0.59 -2.67 6.54
CA ARG A 237 1.66 -2.13 7.38
C ARG A 237 2.49 -1.16 6.58
N ARG A 238 2.67 0.04 7.11
CA ARG A 238 3.54 1.02 6.46
C ARG A 238 4.26 1.89 7.47
N LYS A 239 5.56 1.99 7.29
CA LYS A 239 6.45 2.83 8.09
C LYS A 239 6.69 4.16 7.43
N PHE A 240 6.71 5.20 8.24
CA PHE A 240 6.99 6.58 7.83
C PHE A 240 8.12 7.12 8.69
N ARG A 241 9.15 7.65 8.04
CA ARG A 241 10.29 8.29 8.71
C ARG A 241 9.96 9.76 8.94
N LEU A 242 9.85 10.16 10.19
CA LEU A 242 9.39 11.51 10.55
C LEU A 242 10.32 12.61 10.06
N LYS A 243 11.63 12.35 9.97
CA LYS A 243 12.60 13.30 9.41
C LYS A 243 12.34 13.66 7.95
N ASP A 244 11.72 12.75 7.18
CA ASP A 244 11.39 12.98 5.78
C ASP A 244 10.05 13.73 5.64
N MET A 245 9.27 13.85 6.73
CA MET A 245 7.95 14.48 6.77
C MET A 245 8.03 15.94 7.30
N ILE A 246 9.18 16.55 7.17
CA ILE A 246 9.36 17.97 7.46
C ILE A 246 8.91 18.79 6.25
N PHE A 247 8.03 19.74 6.47
CA PHE A 247 7.55 20.68 5.48
C PHE A 247 7.58 22.10 6.06
N GLU A 248 8.17 23.05 5.36
CA GLU A 248 8.35 24.42 5.84
C GLU A 248 8.98 24.49 7.25
N GLY A 249 9.95 23.59 7.50
CA GLY A 249 10.68 23.52 8.77
C GLY A 249 9.91 22.90 9.95
N LYS A 250 8.73 22.34 9.73
CA LYS A 250 7.88 21.69 10.75
C LYS A 250 7.58 20.25 10.40
N LEU A 251 7.39 19.42 11.44
CA LEU A 251 6.85 18.08 11.25
C LEU A 251 5.36 18.19 10.89
N GLU A 252 5.03 17.83 9.65
CA GLU A 252 3.67 17.86 9.12
C GLU A 252 3.09 16.44 9.08
N ILE A 253 2.15 16.15 10.02
CA ILE A 253 1.50 14.85 10.19
C ILE A 253 0.04 14.99 10.61
#